data_925d5470fdfb0a4c6eea98e2a9b4c853
#
_entry.id   925d5470fdfb0a4c6eea98e2a9b4c853
#
_cell.length_a   1.000
_cell.length_b   1.000
_cell.length_c   1.000
_cell.angle_alpha   90.00
_cell.angle_beta   90.00
_cell.angle_gamma   90.00
#
_symmetry.space_group_name_H-M   'P 1'
#
loop_
_entity.id
_entity.type
_entity.pdbx_description
1 polymer ?
#
loop_
_entity_poly.entity_id
_entity_poly.type
_entity_poly.pdbx_seq_one_letter_code
_entity_poly.pdbx_strand_id
1 'polypeptide(L)'
;KKQFVRSDKALYLKWSGPTRFRTGDKPDLGVFAFSQSEQPTKAELVIHYAGESQRLPLTLNSGINYVALPAIAPGNGEWSAELVQGGKTVDALAVRLVSSAAGWQSVQTQSLDVVTISTPLGLPADAADIRLRLDDSPQALFRSALDDLLEYPYGGVEQTASQLLPLSVAYPALASNPQIRDRLRLMMQNSRLRLVHMAGPEAAFTWWGEDAEPDAFLTAYAYYADWNASKVLGLNLPPEHWQRVLEVYAKQAGNTPLLQRALILSFAREMKLPINTLVSGLMDDLAKAGSGPAASMQDNGSDSLVMDDPDSALGLASARVLAAALARDAKVTPPAAFVAQLEAAQQQLDISSQPFTQALSLSLKPFDQGAARALLQRLLPSQSTLERALALTWLQRSIAQSTPAVALNPGQGWQQRQGASGESYWQWQGAQVPTVLALGSVPERPLRASVSYLSKLDMGTPSPVNITRRLLRLVPGDEAFTFKLEPVGNKPIASDGLYLDEVIIANEGNRPLLYG
;
A
#
# COMPACT_ATOMS: atom_id res chain seq x y z
N LYS A 1 -20.88 -0.92 20.54
CA LYS A 1 -22.13 -1.70 20.35
C LYS A 1 -22.07 -2.35 18.98
N LYS A 2 -21.98 -3.70 18.92
CA LYS A 2 -22.15 -4.44 17.67
C LYS A 2 -23.65 -4.41 17.32
N GLN A 3 -23.97 -3.91 16.15
CA GLN A 3 -25.32 -3.92 15.62
C GLN A 3 -25.39 -5.01 14.54
N PHE A 4 -26.24 -6.00 14.75
CA PHE A 4 -26.47 -7.06 13.79
C PHE A 4 -27.60 -6.67 12.86
N VAL A 5 -27.33 -6.64 11.55
CA VAL A 5 -28.35 -6.52 10.52
C VAL A 5 -28.70 -7.92 10.04
N ARG A 6 -29.94 -8.32 10.21
CA ARG A 6 -30.46 -9.60 9.71
C ARG A 6 -31.04 -9.38 8.32
N SER A 7 -30.60 -10.16 7.34
CA SER A 7 -31.21 -10.22 6.02
C SER A 7 -32.27 -11.32 6.01
N ASP A 8 -33.49 -10.98 5.58
CA ASP A 8 -34.63 -11.92 5.54
C ASP A 8 -34.81 -12.59 4.17
N LYS A 9 -33.77 -12.71 3.35
CA LYS A 9 -33.86 -13.47 2.11
C LYS A 9 -34.08 -14.96 2.39
N ALA A 10 -35.17 -15.52 1.89
CA ALA A 10 -35.50 -16.94 2.05
C ALA A 10 -34.52 -17.87 1.32
N LEU A 11 -33.96 -17.39 0.21
CA LEU A 11 -32.93 -18.06 -0.58
C LEU A 11 -31.84 -17.05 -0.93
N TYR A 12 -30.57 -17.41 -0.74
CA TYR A 12 -29.45 -16.57 -1.19
C TYR A 12 -28.20 -17.39 -1.50
N LEU A 13 -27.28 -16.77 -2.26
CA LEU A 13 -26.01 -17.34 -2.69
C LEU A 13 -24.84 -16.67 -1.97
N LYS A 14 -23.80 -17.45 -1.72
CA LYS A 14 -22.50 -16.95 -1.29
C LYS A 14 -21.40 -17.68 -2.04
N TRP A 15 -20.39 -16.95 -2.50
CA TRP A 15 -19.23 -17.54 -3.14
C TRP A 15 -18.41 -18.39 -2.15
N SER A 16 -17.91 -19.52 -2.63
CA SER A 16 -16.99 -20.39 -1.91
C SER A 16 -15.76 -20.67 -2.78
N GLY A 17 -14.61 -20.26 -2.30
CA GLY A 17 -13.34 -20.51 -2.96
C GLY A 17 -12.54 -19.24 -3.26
N PRO A 18 -11.33 -19.41 -3.81
CA PRO A 18 -10.48 -18.30 -4.21
C PRO A 18 -11.04 -17.60 -5.45
N THR A 19 -10.64 -16.35 -5.62
CA THR A 19 -10.95 -15.56 -6.83
C THR A 19 -9.70 -15.22 -7.64
N ARG A 20 -8.52 -15.58 -7.10
CA ARG A 20 -7.22 -15.38 -7.74
C ARG A 20 -6.53 -16.72 -7.93
N PHE A 21 -5.99 -16.93 -9.12
CA PHE A 21 -5.39 -18.19 -9.57
C PHE A 21 -4.04 -17.94 -10.23
N ARG A 22 -3.26 -19.01 -10.35
CA ARG A 22 -2.11 -19.08 -11.24
C ARG A 22 -2.47 -19.83 -12.50
N THR A 23 -1.83 -19.51 -13.61
CA THR A 23 -1.99 -20.26 -14.87
C THR A 23 -1.67 -21.73 -14.63
N GLY A 24 -2.60 -22.59 -15.00
CA GLY A 24 -2.49 -24.04 -14.80
C GLY A 24 -3.17 -24.56 -13.53
N ASP A 25 -3.67 -23.72 -12.65
CA ASP A 25 -4.48 -24.15 -11.51
C ASP A 25 -5.76 -24.85 -11.99
N LYS A 26 -6.17 -25.84 -11.23
CA LYS A 26 -7.44 -26.56 -11.42
C LYS A 26 -8.26 -26.47 -10.13
N PRO A 27 -8.88 -25.31 -9.87
CA PRO A 27 -9.57 -25.10 -8.61
C PRO A 27 -10.89 -25.88 -8.55
N ASP A 28 -11.19 -26.42 -7.37
CA ASP A 28 -12.52 -26.86 -7.03
C ASP A 28 -13.30 -25.67 -6.48
N LEU A 29 -14.21 -25.14 -7.26
CA LEU A 29 -15.01 -23.98 -6.91
C LEU A 29 -16.43 -24.38 -6.55
N GLY A 30 -17.07 -23.59 -5.70
CA GLY A 30 -18.45 -23.81 -5.30
C GLY A 30 -19.15 -22.53 -4.92
N VAL A 31 -20.44 -22.67 -4.67
CA VAL A 31 -21.25 -21.65 -4.02
C VAL A 31 -21.99 -22.29 -2.85
N PHE A 32 -22.21 -21.53 -1.81
CA PHE A 32 -23.18 -21.88 -0.79
C PHE A 32 -24.54 -21.31 -1.18
N ALA A 33 -25.56 -22.17 -1.22
CA ALA A 33 -26.94 -21.78 -1.37
C ALA A 33 -27.66 -21.99 -0.03
N PHE A 34 -28.22 -20.94 0.51
CA PHE A 34 -28.95 -20.98 1.77
C PHE A 34 -30.45 -21.03 1.53
N SER A 35 -31.15 -21.93 2.22
CA SER A 35 -32.62 -22.03 2.19
C SER A 35 -33.19 -21.97 3.60
N GLN A 36 -34.18 -21.09 3.81
CA GLN A 36 -34.94 -21.04 5.05
C GLN A 36 -36.11 -22.04 5.08
N SER A 37 -36.43 -22.67 3.95
CA SER A 37 -37.51 -23.63 3.86
C SER A 37 -37.21 -24.89 4.65
N GLU A 38 -38.14 -25.35 5.47
CA GLU A 38 -38.03 -26.64 6.18
C GLU A 38 -38.16 -27.84 5.23
N GLN A 39 -38.80 -27.65 4.08
CA GLN A 39 -38.94 -28.66 3.04
C GLN A 39 -37.89 -28.50 1.95
N PRO A 40 -37.42 -29.60 1.34
CA PRO A 40 -36.52 -29.51 0.21
C PRO A 40 -37.08 -28.62 -0.90
N THR A 41 -36.30 -27.63 -1.32
CA THR A 41 -36.68 -26.62 -2.29
C THR A 41 -35.99 -26.89 -3.63
N LYS A 42 -36.77 -27.02 -4.69
CA LYS A 42 -36.23 -27.10 -6.05
C LYS A 42 -35.88 -25.70 -6.57
N ALA A 43 -34.68 -25.58 -7.09
CA ALA A 43 -34.17 -24.36 -7.70
C ALA A 43 -33.24 -24.70 -8.85
N GLU A 44 -32.77 -23.69 -9.54
CA GLU A 44 -31.81 -23.82 -10.65
C GLU A 44 -30.74 -22.75 -10.50
N LEU A 45 -29.48 -23.14 -10.66
CA LEU A 45 -28.37 -22.18 -10.72
C LEU A 45 -28.03 -21.95 -12.21
N VAL A 46 -28.17 -20.71 -12.67
CA VAL A 46 -27.81 -20.30 -14.02
C VAL A 46 -26.48 -19.59 -13.97
N ILE A 47 -25.45 -20.21 -14.55
CA ILE A 47 -24.06 -19.75 -14.48
C ILE A 47 -23.70 -19.09 -15.80
N HIS A 48 -22.99 -17.96 -15.74
CA HIS A 48 -22.42 -17.27 -16.88
C HIS A 48 -20.91 -17.07 -16.65
N TYR A 49 -20.11 -17.56 -17.56
CA TYR A 49 -18.66 -17.38 -17.53
C TYR A 49 -18.06 -17.56 -18.92
N ALA A 50 -17.12 -16.68 -19.29
CA ALA A 50 -16.38 -16.74 -20.57
C ALA A 50 -17.29 -16.81 -21.82
N GLY A 51 -18.44 -16.14 -21.79
CA GLY A 51 -19.41 -16.11 -22.89
C GLY A 51 -20.31 -17.34 -22.97
N GLU A 52 -20.15 -18.32 -22.08
CA GLU A 52 -20.99 -19.50 -21.98
C GLU A 52 -21.97 -19.40 -20.83
N SER A 53 -23.12 -20.08 -20.99
CA SER A 53 -24.13 -20.22 -19.96
C SER A 53 -24.42 -21.67 -19.68
N GLN A 54 -24.53 -22.01 -18.39
CA GLN A 54 -24.83 -23.35 -17.94
C GLN A 54 -25.92 -23.33 -16.88
N ARG A 55 -26.77 -24.36 -16.89
CA ARG A 55 -27.87 -24.52 -15.93
C ARG A 55 -27.65 -25.76 -15.09
N LEU A 56 -27.70 -25.61 -13.76
CA LEU A 56 -27.60 -26.70 -12.80
C LEU A 56 -28.90 -26.81 -12.01
N PRO A 57 -29.64 -27.92 -12.13
CA PRO A 57 -30.80 -28.17 -11.27
C PRO A 57 -30.33 -28.45 -9.85
N LEU A 58 -31.00 -27.84 -8.88
CA LEU A 58 -30.68 -27.96 -7.46
C LEU A 58 -31.87 -28.46 -6.66
N THR A 59 -31.58 -29.26 -5.66
CA THR A 59 -32.51 -29.54 -4.54
C THR A 59 -31.87 -29.07 -3.27
N LEU A 60 -32.36 -27.98 -2.70
CA LEU A 60 -31.82 -27.34 -1.51
C LEU A 60 -32.51 -27.80 -0.25
N ASN A 61 -31.78 -28.35 0.69
CA ASN A 61 -32.26 -28.67 2.02
C ASN A 61 -32.30 -27.39 2.88
N SER A 62 -33.00 -27.48 4.01
CA SER A 62 -33.00 -26.39 4.99
C SER A 62 -31.59 -26.06 5.45
N GLY A 63 -31.28 -24.76 5.53
CA GLY A 63 -29.97 -24.26 5.92
C GLY A 63 -28.98 -24.12 4.77
N ILE A 64 -27.71 -24.41 5.01
CA ILE A 64 -26.61 -24.20 4.07
C ILE A 64 -26.41 -25.43 3.19
N ASN A 65 -26.41 -25.25 1.87
CA ASN A 65 -26.11 -26.26 0.88
C ASN A 65 -24.86 -25.86 0.10
N TYR A 66 -23.88 -26.74 0.04
CA TYR A 66 -22.74 -26.56 -0.82
C TYR A 66 -23.07 -27.08 -2.23
N VAL A 67 -22.87 -26.23 -3.21
CA VAL A 67 -23.07 -26.55 -4.63
C VAL A 67 -21.72 -26.52 -5.33
N ALA A 68 -21.20 -27.69 -5.67
CA ALA A 68 -19.97 -27.77 -6.47
C ALA A 68 -20.23 -27.24 -7.87
N LEU A 69 -19.35 -26.37 -8.35
CA LEU A 69 -19.42 -25.84 -9.70
C LEU A 69 -18.72 -26.75 -10.70
N PRO A 70 -19.15 -26.76 -11.97
CA PRO A 70 -18.40 -27.42 -13.01
C PRO A 70 -16.96 -26.91 -13.08
N ALA A 71 -16.03 -27.79 -13.43
CA ALA A 71 -14.64 -27.44 -13.60
C ALA A 71 -14.50 -26.32 -14.65
N ILE A 72 -13.81 -25.26 -14.28
CA ILE A 72 -13.49 -24.15 -15.18
C ILE A 72 -11.98 -24.01 -15.32
N ALA A 73 -11.53 -23.56 -16.50
CA ALA A 73 -10.18 -23.06 -16.67
C ALA A 73 -10.16 -21.60 -16.21
N PRO A 74 -9.47 -21.26 -15.12
CA PRO A 74 -9.48 -19.91 -14.62
C PRO A 74 -8.82 -18.97 -15.63
N GLY A 75 -9.55 -17.92 -15.98
CA GLY A 75 -9.08 -16.81 -16.80
C GLY A 75 -9.37 -15.48 -16.09
N ASN A 76 -9.11 -14.39 -16.77
CA ASN A 76 -9.50 -13.07 -16.30
C ASN A 76 -10.91 -12.76 -16.79
N GLY A 77 -11.85 -12.61 -15.88
CA GLY A 77 -13.23 -12.30 -16.25
C GLY A 77 -14.18 -12.33 -15.08
N GLU A 78 -15.40 -11.91 -15.35
CA GLU A 78 -16.49 -12.01 -14.40
C GLU A 78 -17.16 -13.38 -14.50
N TRP A 79 -17.27 -14.05 -13.38
CA TRP A 79 -18.13 -15.20 -13.18
C TRP A 79 -19.39 -14.73 -12.49
N SER A 80 -20.56 -15.08 -13.00
CA SER A 80 -21.82 -14.73 -12.35
C SER A 80 -22.79 -15.91 -12.36
N ALA A 81 -23.69 -15.90 -11.41
CA ALA A 81 -24.77 -16.87 -11.32
C ALA A 81 -26.06 -16.23 -10.82
N GLU A 82 -27.18 -16.78 -11.27
CA GLU A 82 -28.52 -16.47 -10.80
C GLU A 82 -29.12 -17.70 -10.17
N LEU A 83 -29.71 -17.55 -8.99
CA LEU A 83 -30.54 -18.59 -8.35
C LEU A 83 -31.97 -18.38 -8.79
N VAL A 84 -32.52 -19.35 -9.50
CA VAL A 84 -33.86 -19.29 -10.09
C VAL A 84 -34.78 -20.29 -9.38
N GLN A 85 -35.92 -19.82 -8.92
CA GLN A 85 -36.99 -20.61 -8.34
C GLN A 85 -38.32 -20.26 -9.01
N GLY A 86 -39.04 -21.28 -9.50
CA GLY A 86 -40.33 -21.05 -10.14
C GLY A 86 -40.26 -20.11 -11.35
N GLY A 87 -39.15 -20.13 -12.07
CA GLY A 87 -38.91 -19.28 -13.25
C GLY A 87 -38.52 -17.83 -12.92
N LYS A 88 -38.34 -17.49 -11.65
CA LYS A 88 -37.92 -16.14 -11.21
C LYS A 88 -36.55 -16.17 -10.57
N THR A 89 -35.70 -15.19 -10.89
CA THR A 89 -34.42 -14.97 -10.19
C THR A 89 -34.69 -14.46 -8.80
N VAL A 90 -34.28 -15.22 -7.78
CA VAL A 90 -34.47 -14.90 -6.37
C VAL A 90 -33.22 -14.32 -5.72
N ASP A 91 -32.04 -14.66 -6.25
CA ASP A 91 -30.76 -14.06 -5.87
C ASP A 91 -29.76 -14.14 -7.03
N ALA A 92 -28.74 -13.31 -7.00
CA ALA A 92 -27.68 -13.29 -7.98
C ALA A 92 -26.34 -12.99 -7.31
N LEU A 93 -25.28 -13.54 -7.89
CA LEU A 93 -23.91 -13.40 -7.39
C LEU A 93 -22.97 -13.16 -8.57
N ALA A 94 -22.07 -12.19 -8.43
CA ALA A 94 -20.98 -11.97 -9.38
C ALA A 94 -19.65 -11.87 -8.65
N VAL A 95 -18.63 -12.52 -9.18
CA VAL A 95 -17.26 -12.43 -8.68
C VAL A 95 -16.30 -12.27 -9.85
N ARG A 96 -15.28 -11.44 -9.66
CA ARG A 96 -14.23 -11.30 -10.65
C ARG A 96 -13.14 -12.34 -10.40
N LEU A 97 -12.89 -13.19 -11.38
CA LEU A 97 -11.79 -14.13 -11.37
C LEU A 97 -10.57 -13.51 -12.03
N VAL A 98 -9.41 -13.71 -11.43
CA VAL A 98 -8.13 -13.19 -11.93
C VAL A 98 -7.14 -14.34 -12.01
N SER A 99 -6.59 -14.56 -13.20
CA SER A 99 -5.51 -15.51 -13.43
C SER A 99 -4.22 -14.77 -13.75
N SER A 100 -3.13 -15.16 -13.12
CA SER A 100 -1.81 -14.59 -13.34
C SER A 100 -0.81 -15.70 -13.71
N ALA A 101 0.31 -15.32 -14.33
CA ALA A 101 1.34 -16.27 -14.69
C ALA A 101 1.85 -17.06 -13.49
N ALA A 102 2.25 -18.30 -13.70
CA ALA A 102 2.86 -19.14 -12.69
C ALA A 102 4.19 -18.53 -12.21
N GLY A 103 4.48 -18.70 -10.92
CA GLY A 103 5.68 -18.15 -10.28
C GLY A 103 5.45 -16.78 -9.62
N TRP A 104 6.50 -16.28 -9.02
CA TRP A 104 6.49 -14.96 -8.38
C TRP A 104 6.68 -13.88 -9.43
N GLN A 105 5.90 -12.81 -9.31
CA GLN A 105 5.99 -11.65 -10.17
C GLN A 105 6.19 -10.40 -9.31
N SER A 106 6.90 -9.43 -9.88
CA SER A 106 7.07 -8.11 -9.30
C SER A 106 6.65 -7.03 -10.28
N VAL A 107 6.22 -5.90 -9.75
CA VAL A 107 5.98 -4.70 -10.55
C VAL A 107 7.32 -4.07 -10.90
N GLN A 108 7.55 -3.91 -12.19
CA GLN A 108 8.70 -3.18 -12.72
C GLN A 108 8.21 -1.85 -13.30
N THR A 109 9.02 -0.82 -13.18
CA THR A 109 8.74 0.48 -13.76
C THR A 109 9.97 1.00 -14.46
N GLN A 110 9.80 1.48 -15.68
CA GLN A 110 10.85 2.15 -16.43
C GLN A 110 10.37 3.50 -16.94
N SER A 111 11.29 4.46 -16.99
CA SER A 111 11.06 5.76 -17.57
C SER A 111 11.55 5.79 -19.01
N LEU A 112 10.81 6.46 -19.87
CA LEU A 112 11.12 6.62 -21.29
C LEU A 112 11.16 8.10 -21.64
N ASP A 113 12.20 8.51 -22.36
CA ASP A 113 12.22 9.84 -22.98
C ASP A 113 11.48 9.78 -24.33
N VAL A 114 10.38 10.49 -24.41
CA VAL A 114 9.50 10.52 -25.59
C VAL A 114 9.68 11.85 -26.29
N VAL A 115 10.43 11.84 -27.38
CA VAL A 115 10.79 13.04 -28.18
C VAL A 115 10.30 12.94 -29.61
N THR A 116 9.90 11.76 -30.06
CA THR A 116 9.41 11.48 -31.40
C THR A 116 8.10 10.69 -31.36
N ILE A 117 7.50 10.45 -32.53
CA ILE A 117 6.29 9.64 -32.66
C ILE A 117 6.51 8.15 -32.40
N SER A 118 7.76 7.69 -32.38
CA SER A 118 8.10 6.28 -32.19
C SER A 118 9.21 6.12 -31.17
N THR A 119 8.93 5.44 -30.06
CA THR A 119 9.89 5.19 -28.98
C THR A 119 9.95 3.70 -28.68
N PRO A 120 11.13 3.05 -28.71
CA PRO A 120 11.28 1.66 -28.31
C PRO A 120 10.91 1.46 -26.83
N LEU A 121 10.15 0.41 -26.51
CA LEU A 121 9.75 0.10 -25.13
C LEU A 121 10.72 -0.82 -24.42
N GLY A 122 11.37 -1.76 -25.12
CA GLY A 122 12.35 -2.66 -24.52
C GLY A 122 11.81 -3.54 -23.40
N LEU A 123 10.53 -3.91 -23.45
CA LEU A 123 9.89 -4.71 -22.41
C LEU A 123 10.29 -6.19 -22.53
N PRO A 124 10.41 -6.93 -21.39
CA PRO A 124 10.65 -8.35 -21.42
C PRO A 124 9.45 -9.10 -22.04
N ALA A 125 9.72 -10.27 -22.65
CA ALA A 125 8.69 -11.06 -23.33
C ALA A 125 7.56 -11.54 -22.41
N ASP A 126 7.81 -11.66 -21.11
CA ASP A 126 6.85 -12.07 -20.10
C ASP A 126 6.12 -10.90 -19.44
N ALA A 127 6.31 -9.67 -19.92
CA ALA A 127 5.65 -8.49 -19.37
C ALA A 127 4.12 -8.63 -19.46
N ALA A 128 3.45 -8.41 -18.34
CA ALA A 128 2.00 -8.49 -18.22
C ALA A 128 1.47 -7.26 -17.48
N ASP A 129 0.17 -7.00 -17.60
CA ASP A 129 -0.49 -5.82 -17.01
C ASP A 129 0.29 -4.52 -17.28
N ILE A 130 0.58 -4.29 -18.56
CA ILE A 130 1.42 -3.18 -19.00
C ILE A 130 0.61 -1.89 -18.96
N ARG A 131 1.09 -0.91 -18.20
CA ARG A 131 0.46 0.39 -18.00
C ARG A 131 1.41 1.51 -18.42
N LEU A 132 0.89 2.44 -19.20
CA LEU A 132 1.63 3.60 -19.71
C LEU A 132 1.03 4.89 -19.16
N ARG A 133 1.87 5.78 -18.64
CA ARG A 133 1.53 7.13 -18.24
C ARG A 133 2.32 8.12 -19.07
N LEU A 134 1.59 8.98 -19.78
CA LEU A 134 2.16 9.97 -20.71
C LEU A 134 2.14 11.39 -20.14
N ASP A 135 1.27 11.69 -19.17
CA ASP A 135 1.24 12.99 -18.53
C ASP A 135 2.33 13.06 -17.45
N ASP A 136 3.29 13.95 -17.64
CA ASP A 136 4.42 14.17 -16.74
C ASP A 136 4.30 15.48 -15.94
N SER A 137 3.11 16.06 -15.87
CA SER A 137 2.85 17.21 -15.00
C SER A 137 3.01 16.82 -13.52
N PRO A 138 3.43 17.75 -12.65
CA PRO A 138 3.54 17.45 -11.22
C PRO A 138 2.24 16.91 -10.62
N GLN A 139 1.11 17.43 -11.06
CA GLN A 139 -0.21 16.99 -10.61
C GLN A 139 -0.51 15.54 -11.03
N ALA A 140 -0.27 15.18 -12.29
CA ALA A 140 -0.48 13.82 -12.80
C ALA A 140 0.48 12.83 -12.15
N LEU A 141 1.75 13.19 -12.00
CA LEU A 141 2.75 12.36 -11.32
C LEU A 141 2.40 12.13 -9.85
N PHE A 142 1.92 13.14 -9.15
CA PHE A 142 1.47 13.01 -7.78
C PHE A 142 0.29 12.02 -7.68
N ARG A 143 -0.73 12.19 -8.53
CA ARG A 143 -1.89 11.28 -8.56
C ARG A 143 -1.51 9.86 -8.91
N SER A 144 -0.59 9.67 -9.85
CA SER A 144 -0.09 8.34 -10.21
C SER A 144 0.62 7.65 -9.04
N ALA A 145 1.48 8.38 -8.33
CA ALA A 145 2.16 7.85 -7.15
C ALA A 145 1.18 7.56 -5.99
N LEU A 146 0.15 8.39 -5.84
CA LEU A 146 -0.94 8.13 -4.89
C LEU A 146 -1.72 6.86 -5.25
N ASP A 147 -2.08 6.68 -6.53
CA ASP A 147 -2.78 5.49 -6.99
C ASP A 147 -1.98 4.22 -6.73
N ASP A 148 -0.67 4.24 -6.95
CA ASP A 148 0.22 3.12 -6.63
C ASP A 148 0.20 2.74 -5.14
N LEU A 149 0.04 3.72 -4.23
CA LEU A 149 -0.13 3.46 -2.81
C LEU A 149 -1.53 2.92 -2.48
N LEU A 150 -2.57 3.46 -3.12
CA LEU A 150 -3.95 3.05 -2.88
C LEU A 150 -4.25 1.63 -3.40
N GLU A 151 -3.57 1.21 -4.46
CA GLU A 151 -3.66 -0.13 -5.02
C GLU A 151 -2.80 -1.18 -4.28
N TYR A 152 -1.97 -0.76 -3.31
CA TYR A 152 -1.13 -1.67 -2.54
C TYR A 152 -1.99 -2.66 -1.74
N PRO A 153 -1.81 -3.99 -1.94
CA PRO A 153 -2.79 -4.97 -1.49
C PRO A 153 -2.70 -5.33 -0.01
N TYR A 154 -1.61 -4.97 0.65
CA TYR A 154 -1.37 -5.33 2.05
C TYR A 154 -1.82 -4.23 3.00
N GLY A 155 -2.22 -4.60 4.22
CA GLY A 155 -2.95 -3.70 5.08
C GLY A 155 -2.58 -3.78 6.56
N GLY A 156 -1.30 -3.78 6.91
CA GLY A 156 -0.86 -3.50 8.27
C GLY A 156 -1.09 -2.04 8.66
N VAL A 157 -0.74 -1.68 9.87
CA VAL A 157 -0.92 -0.30 10.40
C VAL A 157 -0.17 0.71 9.56
N GLU A 158 1.12 0.44 9.28
CA GLU A 158 1.97 1.32 8.48
C GLU A 158 1.40 1.52 7.08
N GLN A 159 1.06 0.44 6.37
CA GLN A 159 0.53 0.50 5.02
C GLN A 159 -0.83 1.22 4.98
N THR A 160 -1.69 0.98 5.95
CA THR A 160 -2.99 1.66 6.05
C THR A 160 -2.80 3.17 6.29
N ALA A 161 -1.89 3.56 7.17
CA ALA A 161 -1.55 4.96 7.40
C ALA A 161 -0.90 5.60 6.16
N SER A 162 -0.04 4.86 5.45
CA SER A 162 0.63 5.31 4.23
C SER A 162 -0.32 5.51 3.04
N GLN A 163 -1.44 4.81 3.02
CA GLN A 163 -2.53 5.08 2.08
C GLN A 163 -3.37 6.28 2.52
N LEU A 164 -3.73 6.33 3.79
CA LEU A 164 -4.64 7.32 4.34
C LEU A 164 -4.06 8.74 4.35
N LEU A 165 -2.79 8.89 4.73
CA LEU A 165 -2.16 10.21 4.90
C LEU A 165 -2.08 11.00 3.59
N PRO A 166 -1.43 10.53 2.51
CA PRO A 166 -1.35 11.30 1.28
C PRO A 166 -2.72 11.47 0.61
N LEU A 167 -3.62 10.50 0.73
CA LEU A 167 -4.99 10.64 0.25
C LEU A 167 -5.72 11.78 0.97
N SER A 168 -5.58 11.87 2.28
CA SER A 168 -6.24 12.91 3.08
C SER A 168 -5.74 14.31 2.75
N VAL A 169 -4.43 14.49 2.56
CA VAL A 169 -3.86 15.80 2.20
C VAL A 169 -4.17 16.20 0.76
N ALA A 170 -4.34 15.23 -0.13
CA ALA A 170 -4.70 15.44 -1.53
C ALA A 170 -6.21 15.65 -1.73
N TYR A 171 -7.04 15.14 -0.84
CA TYR A 171 -8.50 15.08 -1.00
C TYR A 171 -9.15 16.42 -1.37
N PRO A 172 -8.82 17.56 -0.76
CA PRO A 172 -9.44 18.84 -1.14
C PRO A 172 -9.26 19.19 -2.62
N ALA A 173 -8.09 18.87 -3.20
CA ALA A 173 -7.81 19.09 -4.62
C ALA A 173 -8.49 18.06 -5.54
N LEU A 174 -8.73 16.84 -5.05
CA LEU A 174 -9.34 15.74 -5.81
C LEU A 174 -10.88 15.75 -5.75
N ALA A 175 -11.46 16.44 -4.78
CA ALA A 175 -12.88 16.38 -4.46
C ALA A 175 -13.80 17.17 -5.42
N SER A 176 -13.26 17.84 -6.43
CA SER A 176 -14.03 18.60 -7.42
C SER A 176 -14.94 17.72 -8.30
N ASN A 177 -14.55 16.48 -8.55
CA ASN A 177 -15.35 15.48 -9.25
C ASN A 177 -16.21 14.68 -8.23
N PRO A 178 -17.57 14.77 -8.28
CA PRO A 178 -18.42 14.11 -7.29
C PRO A 178 -18.26 12.59 -7.20
N GLN A 179 -18.04 11.90 -8.34
CA GLN A 179 -17.88 10.44 -8.37
C GLN A 179 -16.58 10.02 -7.67
N ILE A 180 -15.50 10.72 -7.95
CA ILE A 180 -14.21 10.49 -7.32
C ILE A 180 -14.28 10.85 -5.84
N ARG A 181 -14.86 11.98 -5.50
CA ARG A 181 -15.04 12.47 -4.12
C ARG A 181 -15.68 11.41 -3.22
N ASP A 182 -16.81 10.86 -3.63
CA ASP A 182 -17.56 9.91 -2.80
C ASP A 182 -16.79 8.60 -2.63
N ARG A 183 -16.12 8.13 -3.67
CA ARG A 183 -15.25 6.96 -3.61
C ARG A 183 -14.07 7.18 -2.66
N LEU A 184 -13.40 8.33 -2.74
CA LEU A 184 -12.26 8.65 -1.88
C LEU A 184 -12.68 8.83 -0.41
N ARG A 185 -13.84 9.41 -0.16
CA ARG A 185 -14.42 9.49 1.19
C ARG A 185 -14.62 8.10 1.79
N LEU A 186 -15.19 7.18 1.02
CA LEU A 186 -15.38 5.79 1.47
C LEU A 186 -14.05 5.10 1.74
N MET A 187 -13.05 5.29 0.88
CA MET A 187 -11.71 4.74 1.10
C MET A 187 -11.09 5.26 2.40
N MET A 188 -11.18 6.56 2.68
CA MET A 188 -10.68 7.15 3.94
C MET A 188 -11.43 6.59 5.16
N GLN A 189 -12.75 6.47 5.10
CA GLN A 189 -13.54 5.91 6.18
C GLN A 189 -13.17 4.45 6.46
N ASN A 190 -12.99 3.64 5.42
CA ASN A 190 -12.58 2.25 5.55
C ASN A 190 -11.17 2.12 6.15
N SER A 191 -10.23 2.96 5.72
CA SER A 191 -8.87 2.98 6.28
C SER A 191 -8.87 3.37 7.77
N ARG A 192 -9.67 4.35 8.15
CA ARG A 192 -9.84 4.73 9.55
C ARG A 192 -10.43 3.59 10.41
N LEU A 193 -11.46 2.91 9.90
CA LEU A 193 -12.03 1.74 10.59
C LEU A 193 -11.00 0.61 10.75
N ARG A 194 -10.17 0.38 9.73
CA ARG A 194 -9.07 -0.59 9.84
C ARG A 194 -8.06 -0.21 10.91
N LEU A 195 -7.68 1.05 11.00
CA LEU A 195 -6.80 1.53 12.08
C LEU A 195 -7.44 1.30 13.46
N VAL A 196 -8.72 1.60 13.63
CA VAL A 196 -9.45 1.33 14.88
C VAL A 196 -9.41 -0.14 15.26
N HIS A 197 -9.56 -1.03 14.28
CA HIS A 197 -9.49 -2.49 14.54
C HIS A 197 -8.10 -2.98 14.90
N MET A 198 -7.06 -2.32 14.41
CA MET A 198 -5.67 -2.68 14.69
C MET A 198 -5.09 -2.00 15.93
N ALA A 199 -5.81 -1.05 16.51
CA ALA A 199 -5.37 -0.39 17.74
C ALA A 199 -5.41 -1.37 18.93
N GLY A 200 -4.34 -1.38 19.71
CA GLY A 200 -4.27 -2.15 20.96
C GLY A 200 -5.18 -1.61 22.05
N PRO A 201 -5.24 -2.31 23.20
CA PRO A 201 -6.13 -1.95 24.32
C PRO A 201 -5.93 -0.54 24.85
N GLU A 202 -4.70 -0.03 24.76
CA GLU A 202 -4.33 1.33 25.20
C GLU A 202 -4.45 2.39 24.10
N ALA A 203 -5.15 2.10 23.01
CA ALA A 203 -5.26 2.96 21.84
C ALA A 203 -3.89 3.36 21.25
N ALA A 204 -2.95 2.42 21.23
CA ALA A 204 -1.63 2.56 20.65
C ALA A 204 -1.37 1.40 19.68
N PHE A 205 -0.36 1.54 18.84
CA PHE A 205 -0.08 0.57 17.78
C PHE A 205 1.24 -0.13 18.02
N THR A 206 1.26 -1.42 17.64
CA THR A 206 2.43 -2.29 17.71
C THR A 206 2.76 -2.85 16.35
N TRP A 207 4.01 -3.23 16.12
CA TRP A 207 4.41 -3.90 14.87
C TRP A 207 3.96 -5.37 14.82
N TRP A 208 3.93 -6.05 15.98
CA TRP A 208 3.87 -7.50 16.06
C TRP A 208 2.82 -8.02 17.05
N GLY A 209 1.57 -7.64 16.88
CA GLY A 209 0.47 -8.22 17.64
C GLY A 209 0.22 -7.59 19.01
N GLU A 210 -0.78 -8.13 19.71
CA GLU A 210 -1.38 -7.51 20.91
C GLU A 210 -0.46 -7.50 22.14
N ASP A 211 0.49 -8.43 22.22
CA ASP A 211 1.37 -8.60 23.38
C ASP A 211 2.68 -7.79 23.27
N ALA A 212 2.88 -7.08 22.17
CA ALA A 212 4.07 -6.25 21.98
C ALA A 212 3.89 -4.86 22.62
N GLU A 213 5.00 -4.29 23.07
CA GLU A 213 5.01 -2.88 23.54
C GLU A 213 4.59 -1.94 22.42
N PRO A 214 3.78 -0.90 22.71
CA PRO A 214 3.43 0.12 21.73
C PRO A 214 4.66 0.78 21.13
N ASP A 215 4.66 0.96 19.82
CA ASP A 215 5.71 1.69 19.11
C ASP A 215 5.34 3.16 19.00
N ALA A 216 6.22 4.05 19.45
CA ALA A 216 5.95 5.49 19.50
C ALA A 216 5.82 6.08 18.09
N PHE A 217 6.67 5.65 17.14
CA PHE A 217 6.64 6.15 15.78
C PHE A 217 5.39 5.67 15.03
N LEU A 218 5.11 4.37 15.09
CA LEU A 218 3.95 3.79 14.42
C LEU A 218 2.64 4.38 14.96
N THR A 219 2.56 4.58 16.28
CA THR A 219 1.42 5.22 16.92
C THR A 219 1.25 6.66 16.43
N ALA A 220 2.30 7.46 16.46
CA ALA A 220 2.25 8.84 15.99
C ALA A 220 1.87 8.94 14.51
N TYR A 221 2.41 8.07 13.69
CA TYR A 221 2.14 8.04 12.25
C TYR A 221 0.68 7.68 11.94
N ALA A 222 0.16 6.66 12.59
CA ALA A 222 -1.25 6.27 12.44
C ALA A 222 -2.20 7.38 12.92
N TYR A 223 -1.93 7.99 14.06
CA TYR A 223 -2.71 9.12 14.57
C TYR A 223 -2.64 10.35 13.67
N TYR A 224 -1.48 10.66 13.12
CA TYR A 224 -1.32 11.78 12.19
C TYR A 224 -2.10 11.56 10.88
N ALA A 225 -2.08 10.35 10.35
CA ALA A 225 -2.90 9.99 9.20
C ALA A 225 -4.40 10.12 9.51
N ASP A 226 -4.85 9.61 10.66
CA ASP A 226 -6.24 9.72 11.10
C ASP A 226 -6.67 11.16 11.37
N TRP A 227 -5.79 11.98 11.94
CA TRP A 227 -6.05 13.40 12.15
C TRP A 227 -6.27 14.15 10.84
N ASN A 228 -5.44 13.92 9.84
CA ASN A 228 -5.61 14.52 8.51
C ASN A 228 -6.93 14.09 7.86
N ALA A 229 -7.26 12.80 7.93
CA ALA A 229 -8.53 12.28 7.41
C ALA A 229 -9.72 12.86 8.16
N SER A 230 -9.65 12.95 9.48
CA SER A 230 -10.71 13.53 10.32
C SER A 230 -11.03 14.97 9.95
N LYS A 231 -10.00 15.78 9.69
CA LYS A 231 -10.19 17.17 9.25
C LYS A 231 -10.99 17.27 7.96
N VAL A 232 -10.57 16.53 6.93
CA VAL A 232 -11.21 16.62 5.60
C VAL A 232 -12.57 15.95 5.55
N LEU A 233 -12.83 15.02 6.47
CA LEU A 233 -14.15 14.40 6.66
C LEU A 233 -15.10 15.24 7.53
N GLY A 234 -14.61 16.35 8.11
CA GLY A 234 -15.43 17.22 8.96
C GLY A 234 -15.70 16.65 10.35
N LEU A 235 -14.82 15.78 10.85
CA LEU A 235 -14.95 15.18 12.17
C LEU A 235 -14.15 16.00 13.19
N ASN A 236 -14.82 16.41 14.28
CA ASN A 236 -14.21 17.14 15.38
C ASN A 236 -14.01 16.20 16.55
N LEU A 237 -12.85 15.57 16.63
CA LEU A 237 -12.46 14.78 17.78
C LEU A 237 -11.86 15.69 18.86
N PRO A 238 -12.09 15.39 20.16
CA PRO A 238 -11.57 16.20 21.23
C PRO A 238 -10.03 16.19 21.25
N PRO A 239 -9.37 17.27 21.69
CA PRO A 239 -7.92 17.36 21.74
C PRO A 239 -7.26 16.23 22.53
N GLU A 240 -7.91 15.73 23.56
CA GLU A 240 -7.46 14.63 24.41
C GLU A 240 -7.24 13.34 23.63
N HIS A 241 -8.02 13.13 22.56
CA HIS A 241 -7.87 11.97 21.68
C HIS A 241 -6.47 11.90 21.05
N TRP A 242 -5.89 13.03 20.69
CA TRP A 242 -4.59 13.11 20.02
C TRP A 242 -3.39 13.09 20.98
N GLN A 243 -3.61 13.40 22.24
CA GLN A 243 -2.54 13.48 23.27
C GLN A 243 -1.88 12.13 23.52
N ARG A 244 -2.53 11.02 23.14
CA ARG A 244 -1.95 9.68 23.26
C ARG A 244 -0.59 9.55 22.56
N VAL A 245 -0.39 10.26 21.46
CA VAL A 245 0.89 10.34 20.74
C VAL A 245 2.02 10.77 21.67
N LEU A 246 1.81 11.83 22.45
CA LEU A 246 2.82 12.35 23.39
C LEU A 246 3.00 11.46 24.61
N GLU A 247 1.97 10.77 25.07
CA GLU A 247 2.07 9.82 26.17
C GLU A 247 2.96 8.62 25.81
N VAL A 248 2.76 8.04 24.63
CA VAL A 248 3.61 6.95 24.12
C VAL A 248 5.03 7.43 23.85
N TYR A 249 5.17 8.61 23.25
CA TYR A 249 6.48 9.24 23.03
C TYR A 249 7.24 9.42 24.36
N ALA A 250 6.61 9.93 25.40
CA ALA A 250 7.25 10.16 26.70
C ALA A 250 7.80 8.87 27.33
N LYS A 251 7.08 7.75 27.15
CA LYS A 251 7.53 6.44 27.67
C LYS A 251 8.72 5.87 26.90
N GLN A 252 8.87 6.18 25.61
CA GLN A 252 9.79 5.48 24.71
C GLN A 252 10.86 6.37 24.07
N ALA A 253 10.85 7.69 24.34
CA ALA A 253 11.77 8.63 23.68
C ALA A 253 13.24 8.23 23.80
N GLY A 254 13.66 7.68 24.93
CA GLY A 254 15.03 7.22 25.15
C GLY A 254 15.46 6.05 24.27
N ASN A 255 14.53 5.24 23.78
CA ASN A 255 14.76 4.08 22.94
C ASN A 255 14.30 4.28 21.49
N THR A 256 13.76 5.46 21.16
CA THR A 256 13.29 5.80 19.82
C THR A 256 14.42 6.49 19.05
N PRO A 257 14.76 6.05 17.83
CA PRO A 257 15.76 6.71 16.99
C PRO A 257 15.47 8.20 16.79
N LEU A 258 16.51 9.01 16.72
CA LEU A 258 16.41 10.48 16.68
C LEU A 258 15.61 10.99 15.47
N LEU A 259 15.75 10.36 14.31
CA LEU A 259 14.93 10.71 13.14
C LEU A 259 13.44 10.43 13.39
N GLN A 260 13.12 9.30 13.97
CA GLN A 260 11.74 8.98 14.34
C GLN A 260 11.18 9.96 15.38
N ARG A 261 11.97 10.34 16.37
CA ARG A 261 11.58 11.38 17.34
C ARG A 261 11.28 12.72 16.67
N ALA A 262 12.13 13.14 15.72
CA ALA A 262 11.91 14.37 14.96
C ALA A 262 10.62 14.31 14.13
N LEU A 263 10.33 13.18 13.50
CA LEU A 263 9.09 12.96 12.73
C LEU A 263 7.86 12.98 13.66
N ILE A 264 7.91 12.28 14.79
CA ILE A 264 6.81 12.28 15.78
C ILE A 264 6.47 13.70 16.21
N LEU A 265 7.48 14.50 16.57
CA LEU A 265 7.26 15.89 16.99
C LEU A 265 6.76 16.77 15.85
N SER A 266 7.17 16.49 14.61
CA SER A 266 6.62 17.18 13.42
C SER A 266 5.13 16.87 13.23
N PHE A 267 4.74 15.61 13.37
CA PHE A 267 3.32 15.21 13.34
C PHE A 267 2.52 15.84 14.49
N ALA A 268 3.07 15.78 15.71
CA ALA A 268 2.45 16.35 16.90
C ALA A 268 2.23 17.86 16.78
N ARG A 269 3.18 18.57 16.16
CA ARG A 269 3.04 20.00 15.88
C ARG A 269 1.87 20.29 14.95
N GLU A 270 1.76 19.56 13.84
CA GLU A 270 0.64 19.69 12.91
C GLU A 270 -0.70 19.41 13.60
N MET A 271 -0.73 18.45 14.51
CA MET A 271 -1.90 18.13 15.35
C MET A 271 -2.14 19.13 16.49
N LYS A 272 -1.32 20.19 16.58
CA LYS A 272 -1.42 21.26 17.61
C LYS A 272 -1.21 20.78 19.04
N LEU A 273 -0.38 19.76 19.22
CA LEU A 273 0.01 19.25 20.53
C LEU A 273 1.16 20.09 21.13
N PRO A 274 1.27 20.17 22.47
CA PRO A 274 2.32 20.94 23.13
C PRO A 274 3.67 20.21 23.04
N ILE A 275 4.61 20.72 22.25
CA ILE A 275 5.90 20.07 21.98
C ILE A 275 7.13 20.89 22.35
N ASN A 276 6.99 22.12 22.83
CA ASN A 276 8.11 23.06 22.97
C ASN A 276 9.27 22.50 23.82
N THR A 277 8.97 21.93 25.01
CA THR A 277 9.99 21.31 25.86
C THR A 277 10.60 20.06 25.24
N LEU A 278 9.80 19.31 24.47
CA LEU A 278 10.24 18.09 23.78
C LEU A 278 11.18 18.40 22.61
N VAL A 279 10.97 19.51 21.92
CA VAL A 279 11.86 20.00 20.86
C VAL A 279 13.23 20.36 21.43
N SER A 280 13.28 21.06 22.59
CA SER A 280 14.53 21.36 23.29
C SER A 280 15.31 20.09 23.66
N GLY A 281 14.65 19.10 24.22
CA GLY A 281 15.26 17.81 24.56
C GLY A 281 15.79 17.06 23.33
N LEU A 282 15.06 17.08 22.22
CA LEU A 282 15.51 16.48 20.96
C LEU A 282 16.78 17.16 20.42
N MET A 283 16.82 18.50 20.44
CA MET A 283 18.00 19.25 19.98
C MET A 283 19.23 18.97 20.85
N ASP A 284 19.06 18.87 22.17
CA ASP A 284 20.14 18.49 23.09
C ASP A 284 20.69 17.09 22.76
N ASP A 285 19.82 16.14 22.52
CA ASP A 285 20.20 14.77 22.18
C ASP A 285 20.86 14.69 20.79
N LEU A 286 20.36 15.46 19.81
CA LEU A 286 20.99 15.57 18.49
C LEU A 286 22.39 16.22 18.56
N ALA A 287 22.57 17.21 19.40
CA ALA A 287 23.89 17.82 19.62
C ALA A 287 24.91 16.83 20.20
N LYS A 288 24.46 15.96 21.09
CA LYS A 288 25.29 14.90 21.70
C LYS A 288 25.55 13.71 20.79
N ALA A 289 24.66 13.46 19.85
CA ALA A 289 24.79 12.35 18.89
C ALA A 289 25.93 12.56 17.89
N GLY A 290 26.97 13.16 18.33
CA GLY A 290 28.29 13.40 17.81
C GLY A 290 28.54 13.12 16.35
N SER A 291 29.42 13.86 15.82
CA SER A 291 30.31 13.57 14.72
C SER A 291 31.05 12.24 14.95
N GLY A 292 30.36 11.12 14.81
CA GLY A 292 31.04 9.88 14.46
C GLY A 292 31.90 10.16 13.22
N PRO A 293 32.99 9.39 12.96
CA PRO A 293 33.80 9.58 11.78
C PRO A 293 32.84 9.71 10.61
N ALA A 294 32.99 10.77 9.81
CA ALA A 294 32.19 11.00 8.62
C ALA A 294 32.13 9.68 7.89
N ALA A 295 31.04 8.95 8.06
CA ALA A 295 30.77 7.77 7.27
C ALA A 295 30.91 8.30 5.86
N SER A 296 31.83 7.72 5.13
CA SER A 296 32.24 8.14 3.81
C SER A 296 31.02 8.65 3.06
N MET A 297 31.06 9.86 2.49
CA MET A 297 30.00 10.48 1.67
C MET A 297 29.74 9.67 0.38
N GLN A 298 30.06 8.39 0.39
CA GLN A 298 29.66 7.44 -0.61
C GLN A 298 28.18 7.16 -0.37
N ASP A 299 27.37 7.90 -1.11
CA ASP A 299 26.12 7.37 -1.59
C ASP A 299 26.47 6.07 -2.33
N ASN A 300 26.42 4.96 -1.62
CA ASN A 300 26.82 3.66 -2.16
C ASN A 300 25.81 3.14 -3.17
N GLY A 301 24.90 3.99 -3.70
CA GLY A 301 23.86 3.56 -4.64
C GLY A 301 23.00 2.40 -4.09
N SER A 302 23.13 2.12 -2.80
CA SER A 302 22.38 1.07 -2.17
C SER A 302 20.96 1.56 -1.97
N ASP A 303 20.01 0.72 -2.32
CA ASP A 303 18.56 0.91 -2.09
C ASP A 303 18.21 0.94 -0.58
N SER A 304 19.17 1.26 0.30
CA SER A 304 18.93 1.34 1.73
C SER A 304 18.09 2.58 2.03
N LEU A 305 16.89 2.34 2.55
CA LEU A 305 15.95 3.36 2.95
C LEU A 305 16.48 4.12 4.17
N VAL A 306 16.26 5.42 4.21
CA VAL A 306 16.68 6.26 5.36
C VAL A 306 16.01 5.80 6.65
N MET A 307 14.76 5.34 6.56
CA MET A 307 14.02 4.83 7.70
C MET A 307 14.49 3.44 8.19
N ASP A 308 15.18 2.68 7.35
CA ASP A 308 15.77 1.39 7.74
C ASP A 308 17.05 1.56 8.58
N ASP A 309 17.75 2.67 8.40
CA ASP A 309 18.92 3.04 9.19
C ASP A 309 18.80 4.50 9.65
N PRO A 310 17.85 4.77 10.58
CA PRO A 310 17.55 6.13 11.01
C PRO A 310 18.70 6.82 11.77
N ASP A 311 19.66 6.07 12.28
CA ASP A 311 20.85 6.58 12.96
C ASP A 311 22.06 6.75 12.00
N SER A 312 21.85 6.52 10.70
CA SER A 312 22.84 6.84 9.68
C SER A 312 23.15 8.33 9.63
N ALA A 313 24.26 8.70 8.98
CA ALA A 313 24.61 10.12 8.78
C ALA A 313 23.48 10.89 8.10
N LEU A 314 22.81 10.30 7.12
CA LEU A 314 21.69 10.90 6.42
C LEU A 314 20.42 10.96 7.29
N GLY A 315 20.17 9.94 8.09
CA GLY A 315 19.07 9.94 9.08
C GLY A 315 19.24 11.02 10.14
N LEU A 316 20.42 11.17 10.70
CA LEU A 316 20.74 12.22 11.67
C LEU A 316 20.69 13.61 11.05
N ALA A 317 21.16 13.79 9.82
CA ALA A 317 21.05 15.04 9.08
C ALA A 317 19.58 15.43 8.88
N SER A 318 18.75 14.48 8.49
CA SER A 318 17.29 14.66 8.34
C SER A 318 16.63 15.07 9.65
N ALA A 319 17.00 14.41 10.76
CA ALA A 319 16.50 14.74 12.09
C ALA A 319 16.88 16.16 12.53
N ARG A 320 18.12 16.57 12.25
CA ARG A 320 18.61 17.92 12.57
C ARG A 320 17.87 19.01 11.79
N VAL A 321 17.66 18.80 10.51
CA VAL A 321 16.92 19.74 9.67
C VAL A 321 15.46 19.85 10.09
N LEU A 322 14.80 18.73 10.40
CA LEU A 322 13.44 18.72 10.96
C LEU A 322 13.36 19.43 12.32
N ALA A 323 14.28 19.14 13.23
CA ALA A 323 14.31 19.76 14.56
C ALA A 323 14.54 21.27 14.48
N ALA A 324 15.37 21.74 13.55
CA ALA A 324 15.56 23.16 13.29
C ALA A 324 14.27 23.85 12.81
N ALA A 325 13.54 23.21 11.93
CA ALA A 325 12.24 23.71 11.48
C ALA A 325 11.23 23.77 12.62
N LEU A 326 11.16 22.73 13.45
CA LEU A 326 10.31 22.70 14.64
C LEU A 326 10.66 23.81 15.65
N ALA A 327 11.94 24.05 15.87
CA ALA A 327 12.41 25.10 16.79
C ALA A 327 12.01 26.50 16.31
N ARG A 328 12.13 26.76 15.00
CA ARG A 328 11.68 28.04 14.43
C ARG A 328 10.18 28.25 14.65
N ASP A 329 9.38 27.26 14.37
CA ASP A 329 7.93 27.35 14.47
C ASP A 329 7.44 27.43 15.93
N ALA A 330 8.09 26.71 16.83
CA ALA A 330 7.80 26.72 18.26
C ALA A 330 8.44 27.93 19.00
N LYS A 331 9.25 28.74 18.29
CA LYS A 331 10.03 29.85 18.86
C LYS A 331 10.93 29.41 20.02
N VAL A 332 11.53 28.24 19.88
CA VAL A 332 12.50 27.67 20.82
C VAL A 332 13.90 28.01 20.31
N THR A 333 14.75 28.51 21.22
CA THR A 333 16.14 28.85 20.86
C THR A 333 16.99 27.59 20.81
N PRO A 334 17.62 27.27 19.67
CA PRO A 334 18.49 26.11 19.56
C PRO A 334 19.79 26.28 20.36
N PRO A 335 20.33 25.21 20.97
CA PRO A 335 21.66 25.23 21.59
C PRO A 335 22.75 25.50 20.54
N ALA A 336 23.83 26.19 20.94
CA ALA A 336 24.94 26.51 20.02
C ALA A 336 25.58 25.27 19.38
N ALA A 337 25.74 24.18 20.14
CA ALA A 337 26.28 22.93 19.64
C ALA A 337 25.40 22.29 18.55
N PHE A 338 24.09 22.42 18.67
CA PHE A 338 23.15 21.96 17.64
C PHE A 338 23.20 22.86 16.38
N VAL A 339 23.24 24.17 16.56
CA VAL A 339 23.35 25.12 15.45
C VAL A 339 24.60 24.88 14.61
N ALA A 340 25.71 24.54 15.26
CA ALA A 340 26.98 24.24 14.57
C ALA A 340 26.89 23.01 13.62
N GLN A 341 25.89 22.15 13.80
CA GLN A 341 25.70 20.94 12.98
C GLN A 341 24.78 21.17 11.77
N LEU A 342 24.03 22.27 11.72
CA LEU A 342 22.94 22.45 10.77
C LEU A 342 23.42 22.64 9.33
N GLU A 343 24.50 23.38 9.10
CA GLU A 343 25.03 23.62 7.75
C GLU A 343 25.44 22.30 7.08
N ALA A 344 26.20 21.46 7.78
CA ALA A 344 26.59 20.15 7.27
C ALA A 344 25.38 19.23 7.05
N ALA A 345 24.40 19.27 7.94
CA ALA A 345 23.16 18.49 7.80
C ALA A 345 22.38 18.91 6.54
N GLN A 346 22.22 20.20 6.29
CA GLN A 346 21.54 20.71 5.11
C GLN A 346 22.28 20.33 3.83
N GLN A 347 23.61 20.41 3.83
CA GLN A 347 24.42 19.99 2.68
C GLN A 347 24.23 18.50 2.37
N GLN A 348 24.17 17.64 3.38
CA GLN A 348 23.94 16.22 3.18
C GLN A 348 22.56 15.95 2.55
N LEU A 349 21.52 16.67 2.96
CA LEU A 349 20.22 16.56 2.33
C LEU A 349 20.23 17.03 0.87
N ASP A 350 20.90 18.16 0.61
CA ASP A 350 20.93 18.78 -0.72
C ASP A 350 21.66 17.93 -1.76
N ILE A 351 22.68 17.18 -1.36
CA ILE A 351 23.42 16.27 -2.27
C ILE A 351 22.86 14.85 -2.29
N SER A 352 21.91 14.52 -1.42
CA SER A 352 21.33 13.17 -1.36
C SER A 352 20.50 12.86 -2.60
N SER A 353 20.63 11.65 -3.12
CA SER A 353 19.79 11.10 -4.19
C SER A 353 18.52 10.40 -3.67
N GLN A 354 18.38 10.24 -2.35
CA GLN A 354 17.24 9.55 -1.75
C GLN A 354 15.95 10.39 -1.88
N PRO A 355 14.85 9.83 -2.41
CA PRO A 355 13.59 10.56 -2.57
C PRO A 355 13.04 11.13 -1.26
N PHE A 356 13.16 10.39 -0.16
CA PHE A 356 12.72 10.81 1.17
C PHE A 356 13.40 12.13 1.60
N THR A 357 14.73 12.19 1.56
CA THR A 357 15.50 13.36 1.98
C THR A 357 15.33 14.54 1.03
N GLN A 358 15.19 14.29 -0.26
CA GLN A 358 14.91 15.34 -1.24
C GLN A 358 13.52 15.95 -1.03
N ALA A 359 12.50 15.14 -0.77
CA ALA A 359 11.16 15.61 -0.47
C ALA A 359 11.14 16.44 0.82
N LEU A 360 11.83 15.99 1.85
CA LEU A 360 12.00 16.74 3.10
C LEU A 360 12.65 18.10 2.84
N SER A 361 13.76 18.14 2.13
CA SER A 361 14.46 19.38 1.80
C SER A 361 13.57 20.34 1.00
N LEU A 362 12.86 19.85 0.00
CA LEU A 362 11.94 20.64 -0.80
C LEU A 362 10.76 21.19 0.01
N SER A 363 10.27 20.45 0.99
CA SER A 363 9.16 20.91 1.83
C SER A 363 9.51 22.13 2.70
N LEU A 364 10.78 22.30 3.02
CA LEU A 364 11.29 23.36 3.89
C LEU A 364 11.79 24.60 3.11
N LYS A 365 11.73 24.55 1.80
CA LYS A 365 12.13 25.62 0.88
C LYS A 365 10.90 26.21 0.15
N PRO A 366 11.02 27.38 -0.48
CA PRO A 366 10.00 27.85 -1.41
C PRO A 366 9.70 26.79 -2.46
N PHE A 367 8.43 26.67 -2.85
CA PHE A 367 8.01 25.62 -3.78
C PHE A 367 8.69 25.78 -5.14
N ASP A 368 9.36 24.72 -5.57
CA ASP A 368 10.00 24.58 -6.88
C ASP A 368 9.31 23.48 -7.68
N GLN A 369 8.52 23.89 -8.67
CA GLN A 369 7.74 22.97 -9.51
C GLN A 369 8.63 22.01 -10.30
N GLY A 370 9.75 22.47 -10.82
CA GLY A 370 10.69 21.65 -11.60
C GLY A 370 11.35 20.57 -10.74
N ALA A 371 11.81 20.95 -9.55
CA ALA A 371 12.39 20.00 -8.59
C ALA A 371 11.36 18.99 -8.07
N ALA A 372 10.15 19.43 -7.78
CA ALA A 372 9.05 18.55 -7.37
C ALA A 372 8.70 17.56 -8.48
N ARG A 373 8.60 17.99 -9.73
CA ARG A 373 8.35 17.12 -10.87
C ARG A 373 9.45 16.08 -11.04
N ALA A 374 10.71 16.49 -11.00
CA ALA A 374 11.84 15.59 -11.13
C ALA A 374 11.85 14.51 -10.03
N LEU A 375 11.50 14.89 -8.81
CA LEU A 375 11.42 13.96 -7.69
C LEU A 375 10.23 12.99 -7.84
N LEU A 376 9.07 13.50 -8.21
CA LEU A 376 7.87 12.65 -8.43
C LEU A 376 8.09 11.60 -9.51
N GLN A 377 8.88 11.90 -10.56
CA GLN A 377 9.26 10.92 -11.58
C GLN A 377 10.12 9.77 -11.04
N ARG A 378 10.70 9.92 -9.86
CA ARG A 378 11.56 8.94 -9.20
C ARG A 378 10.88 8.18 -8.07
N LEU A 379 9.64 8.51 -7.70
CA LEU A 379 8.84 7.76 -6.73
C LEU A 379 8.27 6.51 -7.40
N LEU A 380 8.92 5.37 -7.20
CA LEU A 380 8.57 4.11 -7.84
C LEU A 380 7.76 3.21 -6.91
N PRO A 381 6.86 2.37 -7.44
CA PRO A 381 6.06 1.43 -6.64
C PRO A 381 6.89 0.42 -5.83
N SER A 382 8.11 0.13 -6.25
CA SER A 382 9.03 -0.78 -5.56
C SER A 382 9.67 -0.21 -4.29
N GLN A 383 9.53 1.10 -4.05
CA GLN A 383 10.08 1.75 -2.86
C GLN A 383 9.15 1.58 -1.65
N SER A 384 9.67 1.85 -0.46
CA SER A 384 8.92 1.80 0.80
C SER A 384 7.62 2.60 0.75
N THR A 385 6.52 1.99 1.17
CA THR A 385 5.21 2.66 1.30
C THR A 385 5.29 3.86 2.23
N LEU A 386 5.98 3.72 3.35
CA LEU A 386 6.18 4.80 4.34
C LEU A 386 6.93 6.00 3.74
N GLU A 387 8.07 5.76 3.12
CA GLU A 387 8.89 6.85 2.55
C GLU A 387 8.18 7.54 1.39
N ARG A 388 7.49 6.77 0.54
CA ARG A 388 6.66 7.34 -0.54
C ARG A 388 5.51 8.17 0.00
N ALA A 389 4.81 7.69 1.00
CA ALA A 389 3.69 8.41 1.61
C ALA A 389 4.13 9.73 2.25
N LEU A 390 5.24 9.73 2.97
CA LEU A 390 5.83 10.95 3.55
C LEU A 390 6.31 11.91 2.46
N ALA A 391 6.98 11.41 1.43
CA ALA A 391 7.41 12.22 0.30
C ALA A 391 6.23 12.89 -0.41
N LEU A 392 5.15 12.15 -0.69
CA LEU A 392 3.93 12.72 -1.26
C LEU A 392 3.29 13.77 -0.35
N THR A 393 3.25 13.53 0.95
CA THR A 393 2.71 14.49 1.91
C THR A 393 3.50 15.80 1.89
N TRP A 394 4.82 15.72 1.80
CA TRP A 394 5.68 16.91 1.68
C TRP A 394 5.63 17.59 0.31
N LEU A 395 5.24 16.87 -0.73
CA LEU A 395 5.07 17.38 -2.09
C LEU A 395 3.62 17.78 -2.42
N GLN A 396 2.74 17.89 -1.43
CA GLN A 396 1.30 18.15 -1.63
C GLN A 396 0.99 19.39 -2.45
N ARG A 397 1.86 20.42 -2.43
CA ARG A 397 1.69 21.62 -3.25
C ARG A 397 1.73 21.35 -4.76
N SER A 398 2.28 20.21 -5.17
CA SER A 398 2.30 19.80 -6.59
C SER A 398 0.90 19.58 -7.16
N ILE A 399 -0.09 19.20 -6.33
CA ILE A 399 -1.47 18.93 -6.78
C ILE A 399 -2.18 20.22 -7.21
N ALA A 400 -1.88 21.32 -6.55
CA ALA A 400 -2.52 22.61 -6.81
C ALA A 400 -2.02 23.28 -8.10
N GLN A 401 -0.96 22.76 -8.72
CA GLN A 401 -0.38 23.28 -9.95
C GLN A 401 -1.11 22.72 -11.16
N SER A 402 -1.97 23.49 -11.78
CA SER A 402 -2.59 23.11 -13.04
C SER A 402 -1.66 23.39 -14.20
N THR A 403 -1.12 22.34 -14.80
CA THR A 403 -0.53 22.39 -16.14
C THR A 403 -1.54 21.83 -17.13
N PRO A 404 -1.70 22.41 -18.32
CA PRO A 404 -2.55 21.83 -19.35
C PRO A 404 -2.08 20.42 -19.66
N ALA A 405 -2.97 19.44 -19.55
CA ALA A 405 -2.68 18.07 -19.95
C ALA A 405 -2.41 18.04 -21.45
N VAL A 406 -1.29 17.46 -21.86
CA VAL A 406 -1.03 17.17 -23.27
C VAL A 406 -1.81 15.91 -23.63
N ALA A 407 -2.84 16.05 -24.46
CA ALA A 407 -3.61 14.91 -24.94
C ALA A 407 -2.79 14.14 -25.98
N LEU A 408 -2.02 13.15 -25.54
CA LEU A 408 -1.31 12.23 -26.41
C LEU A 408 -2.07 10.90 -26.49
N ASN A 409 -2.18 10.35 -27.70
CA ASN A 409 -2.77 9.04 -27.93
C ASN A 409 -1.64 8.06 -28.27
N PRO A 410 -1.48 6.97 -27.50
CA PRO A 410 -0.43 5.97 -27.73
C PRO A 410 -0.74 5.01 -28.88
N GLY A 411 -1.87 5.18 -29.60
CA GLY A 411 -2.23 4.37 -30.76
C GLY A 411 -3.03 3.11 -30.42
N GLN A 412 -3.11 2.21 -31.42
CA GLN A 412 -3.88 0.99 -31.28
C GLN A 412 -3.30 0.04 -30.23
N GLY A 413 -4.16 -0.74 -29.61
CA GLY A 413 -3.80 -1.71 -28.57
C GLY A 413 -3.77 -1.13 -27.16
N TRP A 414 -3.82 0.19 -27.02
CA TRP A 414 -3.90 0.86 -25.72
C TRP A 414 -5.33 1.31 -25.42
N GLN A 415 -5.80 0.98 -24.22
CA GLN A 415 -7.09 1.41 -23.71
C GLN A 415 -6.89 2.36 -22.53
N GLN A 416 -7.54 3.51 -22.57
CA GLN A 416 -7.51 4.47 -21.47
C GLN A 416 -8.27 3.91 -20.26
N ARG A 417 -7.64 4.02 -19.10
CA ARG A 417 -8.17 3.64 -17.79
C ARG A 417 -7.99 4.80 -16.82
N GLN A 418 -8.64 4.69 -15.69
CA GLN A 418 -8.56 5.69 -14.63
C GLN A 418 -8.24 5.01 -13.30
N GLY A 419 -7.25 5.54 -12.58
CA GLY A 419 -6.90 5.11 -11.23
C GLY A 419 -7.88 5.62 -10.17
N ALA A 420 -7.67 5.24 -8.92
CA ALA A 420 -8.55 5.58 -7.81
C ALA A 420 -8.64 7.09 -7.56
N SER A 421 -7.54 7.83 -7.72
CA SER A 421 -7.51 9.30 -7.58
C SER A 421 -8.02 10.06 -8.82
N GLY A 422 -8.42 9.34 -9.85
CA GLY A 422 -8.93 9.91 -11.10
C GLY A 422 -7.86 10.18 -12.15
N GLU A 423 -6.61 9.80 -11.93
CA GLU A 423 -5.56 9.94 -12.92
C GLU A 423 -5.73 8.93 -14.05
N SER A 424 -5.58 9.39 -15.29
CA SER A 424 -5.66 8.56 -16.47
C SER A 424 -4.33 7.86 -16.75
N TYR A 425 -4.43 6.60 -17.15
CA TYR A 425 -3.32 5.84 -17.70
C TYR A 425 -3.80 4.99 -18.87
N TRP A 426 -2.89 4.45 -19.65
CA TRP A 426 -3.19 3.57 -20.76
C TRP A 426 -2.78 2.15 -20.41
N GLN A 427 -3.67 1.19 -20.64
CA GLN A 427 -3.42 -0.23 -20.43
C GLN A 427 -3.33 -0.96 -21.76
N TRP A 428 -2.29 -1.75 -21.93
CA TRP A 428 -2.10 -2.57 -23.12
C TRP A 428 -3.10 -3.72 -23.16
N GLN A 429 -3.74 -3.90 -24.31
CA GLN A 429 -4.75 -4.94 -24.55
C GLN A 429 -4.32 -5.97 -25.59
N GLY A 430 -3.17 -5.77 -26.26
CA GLY A 430 -2.68 -6.68 -27.28
C GLY A 430 -2.25 -8.04 -26.72
N ALA A 431 -2.35 -9.08 -27.55
CA ALA A 431 -1.94 -10.43 -27.18
C ALA A 431 -0.42 -10.58 -27.03
N GLN A 432 0.34 -9.76 -27.75
CA GLN A 432 1.81 -9.75 -27.68
C GLN A 432 2.29 -8.50 -26.98
N VAL A 433 3.44 -8.60 -26.32
CA VAL A 433 4.09 -7.47 -25.67
C VAL A 433 4.45 -6.39 -26.71
N PRO A 434 4.09 -5.12 -26.50
CA PRO A 434 4.41 -4.06 -27.46
C PRO A 434 5.91 -3.78 -27.46
N THR A 435 6.49 -3.60 -28.64
CA THR A 435 7.91 -3.31 -28.82
C THR A 435 8.19 -1.83 -28.97
N VAL A 436 7.19 -1.07 -29.40
CA VAL A 436 7.29 0.36 -29.74
C VAL A 436 6.08 1.09 -29.20
N LEU A 437 6.30 2.25 -28.63
CA LEU A 437 5.27 3.26 -28.38
C LEU A 437 5.13 4.12 -29.63
N ALA A 438 3.99 4.04 -30.32
CA ALA A 438 3.68 4.83 -31.49
C ALA A 438 2.64 5.89 -31.15
N LEU A 439 3.02 7.16 -31.16
CA LEU A 439 2.12 8.28 -30.89
C LEU A 439 1.42 8.74 -32.17
N GLY A 440 0.20 9.25 -32.01
CA GLY A 440 -0.55 9.84 -33.13
C GLY A 440 0.00 11.19 -33.60
N SER A 441 0.81 11.85 -32.80
CA SER A 441 1.44 13.14 -33.11
C SER A 441 2.77 13.30 -32.39
N VAL A 442 3.64 14.15 -32.92
CA VAL A 442 4.90 14.51 -32.24
C VAL A 442 4.58 15.30 -30.97
N PRO A 443 5.21 14.96 -29.82
CA PRO A 443 5.05 15.76 -28.61
C PRO A 443 5.51 17.19 -28.82
N GLU A 444 4.76 18.17 -28.32
CA GLU A 444 5.13 19.61 -28.42
C GLU A 444 6.42 19.91 -27.65
N ARG A 445 6.75 19.11 -26.65
CA ARG A 445 7.98 19.17 -25.88
C ARG A 445 8.44 17.75 -25.53
N PRO A 446 9.72 17.55 -25.21
CA PRO A 446 10.18 16.28 -24.67
C PRO A 446 9.36 15.89 -23.43
N LEU A 447 8.87 14.65 -23.40
CA LEU A 447 8.13 14.08 -22.29
C LEU A 447 8.93 12.97 -21.65
N ARG A 448 8.70 12.76 -20.37
CA ARG A 448 9.16 11.55 -19.70
C ARG A 448 7.96 10.67 -19.36
N ALA A 449 7.77 9.64 -20.15
CA ALA A 449 6.73 8.64 -19.92
C ALA A 449 7.17 7.61 -18.89
N SER A 450 6.21 6.98 -18.24
CA SER A 450 6.43 5.86 -17.31
C SER A 450 5.68 4.65 -17.81
N VAL A 451 6.36 3.51 -17.87
CA VAL A 451 5.76 2.20 -18.17
C VAL A 451 5.96 1.29 -16.98
N SER A 452 4.86 0.78 -16.43
CA SER A 452 4.87 -0.24 -15.38
C SER A 452 4.30 -1.55 -15.90
N TYR A 453 4.84 -2.66 -15.45
CA TYR A 453 4.44 -3.99 -15.88
C TYR A 453 4.79 -5.02 -14.82
N LEU A 454 4.09 -6.14 -14.84
CA LEU A 454 4.44 -7.33 -14.06
C LEU A 454 5.43 -8.18 -14.87
N SER A 455 6.50 -8.63 -14.24
CA SER A 455 7.41 -9.63 -14.79
C SER A 455 7.83 -10.63 -13.71
N LYS A 456 8.41 -11.75 -14.13
CA LYS A 456 8.95 -12.71 -13.17
C LYS A 456 9.96 -12.04 -12.26
N LEU A 457 9.83 -12.31 -10.97
CA LEU A 457 10.83 -11.89 -10.01
C LEU A 457 12.14 -12.64 -10.27
N ASP A 458 13.22 -11.89 -10.45
CA ASP A 458 14.54 -12.47 -10.51
C ASP A 458 14.97 -12.91 -9.11
N MET A 459 14.92 -14.23 -8.88
CA MET A 459 15.33 -14.85 -7.62
C MET A 459 16.86 -15.00 -7.49
N GLY A 460 17.60 -14.56 -8.49
CA GLY A 460 19.07 -14.65 -8.51
C GLY A 460 19.79 -13.62 -7.65
N THR A 461 19.12 -12.58 -7.18
CA THR A 461 19.72 -11.58 -6.29
C THR A 461 19.74 -12.10 -4.86
N PRO A 462 20.92 -12.22 -4.21
CA PRO A 462 21.01 -12.63 -2.82
C PRO A 462 20.20 -11.68 -1.92
N SER A 463 19.29 -12.24 -1.13
CA SER A 463 18.55 -11.49 -0.11
C SER A 463 19.14 -11.81 1.26
N PRO A 464 19.29 -10.84 2.17
CA PRO A 464 19.64 -11.11 3.56
C PRO A 464 18.49 -11.78 4.32
N VAL A 465 17.31 -11.86 3.72
CA VAL A 465 16.15 -12.52 4.32
C VAL A 465 16.07 -13.96 3.83
N ASN A 466 16.14 -14.89 4.76
CA ASN A 466 15.89 -16.30 4.51
C ASN A 466 14.46 -16.65 4.99
N ILE A 467 13.69 -17.25 4.10
CA ILE A 467 12.33 -17.69 4.40
C ILE A 467 12.28 -19.21 4.26
N THR A 468 11.98 -19.87 5.35
CA THR A 468 11.71 -21.32 5.36
C THR A 468 10.24 -21.55 5.68
N ARG A 469 9.62 -22.45 4.94
CA ARG A 469 8.23 -22.83 5.16
C ARG A 469 8.13 -24.34 5.27
N ARG A 470 7.42 -24.83 6.26
CA ARG A 470 7.08 -26.24 6.39
C ARG A 470 5.62 -26.41 6.80
N LEU A 471 4.99 -27.38 6.18
CA LEU A 471 3.63 -27.79 6.51
C LEU A 471 3.69 -29.02 7.38
N LEU A 472 3.06 -28.95 8.53
CA LEU A 472 2.99 -30.03 9.52
C LEU A 472 1.53 -30.45 9.70
N ARG A 473 1.28 -31.75 9.80
CA ARG A 473 -0.04 -32.28 10.13
C ARG A 473 -0.13 -32.51 11.61
N LEU A 474 -1.24 -32.08 12.24
CA LEU A 474 -1.57 -32.44 13.59
C LEU A 474 -2.21 -33.84 13.59
N VAL A 475 -1.58 -34.76 14.28
CA VAL A 475 -2.11 -36.12 14.48
C VAL A 475 -2.26 -36.39 15.98
N PRO A 476 -3.17 -37.31 16.39
CA PRO A 476 -3.32 -37.68 17.80
C PRO A 476 -1.97 -38.10 18.39
N GLY A 477 -1.69 -37.65 19.59
CA GLY A 477 -0.51 -38.06 20.37
C GLY A 477 -0.73 -39.41 21.09
N ASP A 478 0.28 -39.83 21.84
CA ASP A 478 0.23 -41.13 22.58
C ASP A 478 -0.61 -41.04 23.85
N GLU A 479 -0.84 -39.84 24.38
CA GLU A 479 -1.66 -39.58 25.55
C GLU A 479 -2.98 -38.90 25.15
N ALA A 480 -4.01 -39.09 25.98
CA ALA A 480 -5.31 -38.47 25.77
C ALA A 480 -5.18 -36.95 25.71
N PHE A 481 -5.84 -36.30 24.71
CA PHE A 481 -5.83 -34.86 24.46
C PHE A 481 -4.47 -34.26 24.07
N THR A 482 -3.51 -35.12 23.67
CA THR A 482 -2.23 -34.63 23.10
C THR A 482 -2.21 -34.77 21.58
N PHE A 483 -1.39 -33.96 20.94
CA PHE A 483 -1.17 -33.96 19.49
C PHE A 483 0.31 -34.02 19.19
N LYS A 484 0.64 -34.68 18.09
CA LYS A 484 1.99 -34.64 17.47
C LYS A 484 1.94 -33.87 16.18
N LEU A 485 3.06 -33.27 15.82
CA LEU A 485 3.26 -32.61 14.54
C LEU A 485 4.12 -33.49 13.64
N GLU A 486 3.57 -33.89 12.50
CA GLU A 486 4.29 -34.69 11.50
C GLU A 486 4.49 -33.89 10.23
N PRO A 487 5.70 -33.85 9.65
CA PRO A 487 5.94 -33.20 8.36
C PRO A 487 5.08 -33.82 7.26
N VAL A 488 4.41 -32.97 6.49
CA VAL A 488 3.59 -33.43 5.36
C VAL A 488 4.48 -33.88 4.19
N GLY A 489 5.61 -33.20 3.95
CA GLY A 489 6.49 -33.48 2.83
C GLY A 489 5.75 -33.42 1.49
N ASN A 490 5.90 -34.48 0.69
CA ASN A 490 5.23 -34.61 -0.62
C ASN A 490 3.90 -35.37 -0.54
N LYS A 491 3.36 -35.61 0.65
CA LYS A 491 2.08 -36.29 0.80
C LYS A 491 0.93 -35.38 0.41
N PRO A 492 -0.17 -35.93 -0.14
CA PRO A 492 -1.37 -35.15 -0.41
C PRO A 492 -1.95 -34.54 0.87
N ILE A 493 -2.45 -33.31 0.75
CA ILE A 493 -3.16 -32.64 1.83
C ILE A 493 -4.60 -33.13 1.84
N ALA A 494 -5.03 -33.73 2.96
CA ALA A 494 -6.41 -34.17 3.14
C ALA A 494 -7.30 -32.99 3.58
N SER A 495 -8.50 -32.88 3.02
CA SER A 495 -9.44 -31.80 3.34
C SER A 495 -9.99 -31.83 4.76
N ASP A 496 -9.92 -32.99 5.42
CA ASP A 496 -10.37 -33.21 6.81
C ASP A 496 -9.23 -33.13 7.84
N GLY A 497 -8.01 -32.81 7.41
CA GLY A 497 -6.84 -32.70 8.26
C GLY A 497 -6.69 -31.33 8.91
N LEU A 498 -6.10 -31.32 10.11
CA LEU A 498 -5.61 -30.10 10.74
C LEU A 498 -4.11 -29.96 10.46
N TYR A 499 -3.72 -28.78 10.04
CA TYR A 499 -2.34 -28.49 9.64
C TYR A 499 -1.82 -27.24 10.33
N LEU A 500 -0.52 -27.25 10.63
CA LEU A 500 0.24 -26.09 11.03
C LEU A 500 1.14 -25.69 9.86
N ASP A 501 0.95 -24.49 9.35
CA ASP A 501 1.81 -23.87 8.35
C ASP A 501 2.82 -22.97 9.08
N GLU A 502 4.04 -23.48 9.23
CA GLU A 502 5.11 -22.77 9.93
C GLU A 502 5.98 -22.04 8.92
N VAL A 503 6.02 -20.73 9.01
CA VAL A 503 6.88 -19.87 8.21
C VAL A 503 7.91 -19.22 9.13
N ILE A 504 9.17 -19.50 8.90
CA ILE A 504 10.29 -18.88 9.63
C ILE A 504 10.95 -17.87 8.71
N ILE A 505 10.97 -16.62 9.12
CA ILE A 505 11.62 -15.52 8.41
C ILE A 505 12.84 -15.13 9.25
N ALA A 506 14.02 -15.30 8.68
CA ALA A 506 15.28 -14.96 9.33
C ALA A 506 15.98 -13.85 8.55
N ASN A 507 16.34 -12.78 9.23
CA ASN A 507 17.24 -11.77 8.70
C ASN A 507 18.68 -12.20 9.01
N GLU A 508 19.38 -12.66 7.99
CA GLU A 508 20.80 -13.09 8.09
C GLU A 508 21.79 -11.94 7.81
N GLY A 509 21.26 -10.76 7.51
CA GLY A 509 22.04 -9.55 7.32
C GLY A 509 22.41 -8.87 8.63
N ASN A 510 23.35 -7.93 8.56
CA ASN A 510 23.86 -7.15 9.70
C ASN A 510 23.07 -5.86 9.94
N ARG A 511 21.98 -5.63 9.23
CA ARG A 511 21.10 -4.46 9.39
C ARG A 511 19.70 -4.91 9.77
N PRO A 512 19.03 -4.21 10.69
CA PRO A 512 17.64 -4.47 10.93
C PRO A 512 16.83 -4.14 9.66
N LEU A 513 15.89 -5.02 9.31
CA LEU A 513 14.90 -4.77 8.27
C LEU A 513 13.60 -4.36 8.96
N LEU A 514 13.21 -3.13 8.81
CA LEU A 514 11.98 -2.62 9.43
C LEU A 514 10.74 -2.97 8.60
N TYR A 515 10.91 -3.28 7.32
CA TYR A 515 9.81 -3.58 6.40
C TYR A 515 10.24 -4.60 5.35
N GLY A 516 9.46 -5.63 5.18
CA GLY A 516 9.57 -6.59 4.10
C GLY A 516 8.44 -6.41 3.08
#